data_cf30224752581b1dabaaeeeb296801a8
#
_entry.id   cf30224752581b1dabaaeeeb296801a8
#
_cell.length_a   1.000
_cell.length_b   1.000
_cell.length_c   1.000
_cell.angle_alpha   90.00
_cell.angle_beta   90.00
_cell.angle_gamma   90.00
#
_symmetry.space_group_name_H-M   'P 1'
#
loop_
_entity.id
_entity.type
_entity.pdbx_description
1 polymer ?
#
loop_
_entity_poly.entity_id
_entity_poly.type
_entity_poly.pdbx_seq_one_letter_code
_entity_poly.pdbx_strand_id
1 'polypeptide(L)'
;MKRFAEEILAKIDAEIRLRNCGVNSTMDNALYMVRFIAPMYEQLREMIISYSFPSVEDEICFFKELKPEILSKYIYFNKVYHIELKCPDGTNNCIQEYLSAELDKLTYFFRNNIEFYQYIRSQSTHLDNFYFTRKSIGTSTIPSFESFQYDADPLFSTGYDYKVAKILCNKYLKVYLENRIANLNNNVEHKIVKGSKYRTICFTGKKNALIELGYALVSSGDINHGNIEIKEFMEYLSSIFNIDLGGYYDAYIAMKERKDQTSYLNRLIEQLTKRMKEDDMK
;
A
#
# COMPACT_ATOMS: atom_id res chain seq x y z
N MET A 1 -11.18 0.09 27.11
CA MET A 1 -11.28 -0.61 25.80
C MET A 1 -10.78 0.26 24.65
N LYS A 2 -11.25 1.48 24.47
CA LYS A 2 -10.85 2.39 23.40
C LYS A 2 -9.31 2.50 23.29
N ARG A 3 -8.62 2.87 24.34
CA ARG A 3 -7.15 3.00 24.38
C ARG A 3 -6.42 1.72 23.95
N PHE A 4 -6.91 0.55 24.36
CA PHE A 4 -6.31 -0.73 23.97
C PHE A 4 -6.44 -1.01 22.47
N ALA A 5 -7.63 -0.75 21.88
CA ALA A 5 -7.84 -0.90 20.46
C ALA A 5 -6.98 0.11 19.63
N GLU A 6 -6.85 1.35 20.11
CA GLU A 6 -5.99 2.37 19.51
C GLU A 6 -4.49 1.98 19.58
N GLU A 7 -4.04 1.35 20.68
CA GLU A 7 -2.67 0.85 20.80
C GLU A 7 -2.39 -0.31 19.81
N ILE A 8 -3.35 -1.22 19.63
CA ILE A 8 -3.25 -2.28 18.61
C ILE A 8 -3.16 -1.65 17.21
N LEU A 9 -4.04 -0.71 16.90
CA LEU A 9 -4.09 -0.03 15.60
C LEU A 9 -2.76 0.69 15.31
N ALA A 10 -2.22 1.42 16.29
CA ALA A 10 -0.95 2.11 16.17
C ALA A 10 0.23 1.15 15.89
N LYS A 11 0.25 -0.04 16.54
CA LYS A 11 1.26 -1.07 16.26
C LYS A 11 1.16 -1.61 14.84
N ILE A 12 -0.06 -1.88 14.37
CA ILE A 12 -0.30 -2.36 13.02
C ILE A 12 0.15 -1.31 11.99
N ASP A 13 -0.20 -0.03 12.20
CA ASP A 13 0.17 1.05 11.30
C ASP A 13 1.69 1.30 11.26
N ALA A 14 2.36 1.19 12.40
CA ALA A 14 3.81 1.28 12.46
C ALA A 14 4.48 0.16 11.64
N GLU A 15 4.00 -1.08 11.78
CA GLU A 15 4.55 -2.22 11.03
C GLU A 15 4.27 -2.11 9.52
N ILE A 16 3.09 -1.62 9.12
CA ILE A 16 2.77 -1.34 7.70
C ILE A 16 3.78 -0.33 7.12
N ARG A 17 4.08 0.75 7.83
CA ARG A 17 5.04 1.77 7.38
C ARG A 17 6.45 1.20 7.23
N LEU A 18 6.90 0.40 8.18
CA LEU A 18 8.22 -0.26 8.13
C LEU A 18 8.33 -1.20 6.93
N ARG A 19 7.27 -1.93 6.62
CA ARG A 19 7.24 -2.90 5.54
C ARG A 19 7.10 -2.30 4.13
N ASN A 20 6.43 -1.17 4.00
CA ASN A 20 6.33 -0.47 2.72
C ASN A 20 7.69 0.03 2.19
N CYS A 21 8.71 0.11 3.06
CA CYS A 21 10.08 0.47 2.71
C CYS A 21 10.96 -0.76 2.38
N GLY A 22 10.44 -1.98 2.46
CA GLY A 22 11.21 -3.23 2.36
C GLY A 22 11.22 -3.84 0.95
N VAL A 23 12.23 -4.70 0.71
CA VAL A 23 12.53 -5.38 -0.58
C VAL A 23 11.73 -6.69 -0.76
N ASN A 24 10.89 -7.06 0.20
CA ASN A 24 10.18 -8.35 0.17
C ASN A 24 9.05 -8.37 -0.87
N SER A 25 8.72 -9.57 -1.38
CA SER A 25 7.59 -9.73 -2.28
C SER A 25 6.27 -9.30 -1.62
N THR A 26 5.32 -8.83 -2.42
CA THR A 26 3.99 -8.43 -1.94
C THR A 26 3.29 -9.58 -1.20
N MET A 27 3.44 -10.81 -1.69
CA MET A 27 2.85 -12.00 -1.09
C MET A 27 3.46 -12.31 0.28
N ASP A 28 4.80 -12.25 0.41
CA ASP A 28 5.50 -12.50 1.69
C ASP A 28 5.16 -11.44 2.73
N ASN A 29 5.09 -10.17 2.31
CA ASN A 29 4.66 -9.08 3.18
C ASN A 29 3.22 -9.25 3.66
N ALA A 30 2.31 -9.65 2.77
CA ALA A 30 0.91 -9.88 3.13
C ALA A 30 0.77 -11.04 4.12
N LEU A 31 1.46 -12.18 3.89
CA LEU A 31 1.46 -13.32 4.79
C LEU A 31 2.04 -12.97 6.17
N TYR A 32 3.14 -12.20 6.18
CA TYR A 32 3.71 -11.73 7.44
C TYR A 32 2.71 -10.87 8.20
N MET A 33 2.05 -9.90 7.55
CA MET A 33 1.08 -9.02 8.21
C MET A 33 -0.13 -9.78 8.72
N VAL A 34 -0.61 -10.81 8.00
CA VAL A 34 -1.66 -11.71 8.50
C VAL A 34 -1.24 -12.36 9.83
N ARG A 35 -0.01 -12.93 9.88
CA ARG A 35 0.53 -13.58 11.08
C ARG A 35 0.80 -12.59 12.22
N PHE A 36 1.12 -11.35 11.90
CA PHE A 36 1.35 -10.29 12.88
C PHE A 36 0.04 -9.80 13.50
N ILE A 37 -1.01 -9.59 12.69
CA ILE A 37 -2.30 -9.06 13.14
C ILE A 37 -3.14 -10.11 13.86
N ALA A 38 -3.12 -11.37 13.41
CA ALA A 38 -3.96 -12.45 13.96
C ALA A 38 -3.91 -12.58 15.50
N PRO A 39 -2.75 -12.65 16.16
CA PRO A 39 -2.70 -12.76 17.61
C PRO A 39 -3.21 -11.51 18.33
N MET A 40 -3.04 -10.32 17.74
CA MET A 40 -3.55 -9.06 18.31
C MET A 40 -5.07 -9.00 18.22
N TYR A 41 -5.64 -9.50 17.12
CA TYR A 41 -7.07 -9.58 16.94
C TYR A 41 -7.72 -10.59 17.88
N GLU A 42 -7.06 -11.72 18.15
CA GLU A 42 -7.52 -12.70 19.14
C GLU A 42 -7.44 -12.15 20.58
N GLN A 43 -6.38 -11.44 20.95
CA GLN A 43 -6.31 -10.72 22.24
C GLN A 43 -7.44 -9.71 22.39
N LEU A 44 -7.76 -8.97 21.32
CA LEU A 44 -8.89 -8.05 21.33
C LEU A 44 -10.21 -8.79 21.57
N ARG A 45 -10.39 -9.95 20.94
CA ARG A 45 -11.55 -10.80 21.11
C ARG A 45 -11.71 -11.30 22.56
N GLU A 46 -10.66 -11.88 23.12
CA GLU A 46 -10.66 -12.38 24.51
C GLU A 46 -11.06 -11.29 25.49
N MET A 47 -10.53 -10.07 25.31
CA MET A 47 -10.86 -8.94 26.15
C MET A 47 -12.31 -8.49 26.00
N ILE A 48 -12.84 -8.44 24.78
CA ILE A 48 -14.21 -7.94 24.51
C ILE A 48 -15.28 -8.90 25.00
N ILE A 49 -15.08 -10.20 24.91
CA ILE A 49 -16.05 -11.20 25.35
C ILE A 49 -16.43 -11.01 26.84
N SER A 50 -15.47 -10.66 27.65
CA SER A 50 -15.66 -10.44 29.10
C SER A 50 -15.92 -8.96 29.45
N TYR A 51 -15.85 -8.04 28.48
CA TYR A 51 -15.93 -6.61 28.73
C TYR A 51 -17.37 -6.08 28.70
N SER A 52 -17.75 -5.34 29.72
CA SER A 52 -19.00 -4.57 29.77
C SER A 52 -18.70 -3.11 29.46
N PHE A 53 -19.31 -2.59 28.42
CA PHE A 53 -19.15 -1.17 28.04
C PHE A 53 -19.81 -0.26 29.07
N PRO A 54 -19.16 0.85 29.46
CA PRO A 54 -19.73 1.82 30.40
C PRO A 54 -20.99 2.49 29.87
N SER A 55 -21.08 2.71 28.55
CA SER A 55 -22.22 3.32 27.88
C SER A 55 -22.50 2.64 26.52
N VAL A 56 -23.70 2.88 25.98
CA VAL A 56 -24.09 2.40 24.65
C VAL A 56 -23.26 3.10 23.56
N GLU A 57 -22.92 4.36 23.78
CA GLU A 57 -22.09 5.16 22.86
C GLU A 57 -20.67 4.59 22.75
N ASP A 58 -20.11 4.12 23.86
CA ASP A 58 -18.79 3.44 23.86
C ASP A 58 -18.84 2.12 23.10
N GLU A 59 -19.92 1.36 23.22
CA GLU A 59 -20.12 0.13 22.48
C GLU A 59 -20.28 0.40 20.97
N ILE A 60 -21.07 1.39 20.60
CA ILE A 60 -21.25 1.84 19.21
C ILE A 60 -19.91 2.30 18.64
N CYS A 61 -19.16 3.15 19.32
CA CYS A 61 -17.85 3.61 18.89
C CYS A 61 -16.90 2.43 18.62
N PHE A 62 -16.91 1.44 19.49
CA PHE A 62 -16.07 0.26 19.33
C PHE A 62 -16.46 -0.57 18.09
N PHE A 63 -17.75 -0.92 17.93
CA PHE A 63 -18.20 -1.78 16.84
C PHE A 63 -18.38 -1.04 15.50
N LYS A 64 -18.56 0.29 15.49
CA LYS A 64 -18.68 1.10 14.28
C LYS A 64 -17.33 1.55 13.73
N GLU A 65 -16.36 1.84 14.60
CA GLU A 65 -15.11 2.51 14.21
C GLU A 65 -13.88 1.66 14.52
N LEU A 66 -13.61 1.37 15.81
CA LEU A 66 -12.32 0.82 16.24
C LEU A 66 -12.08 -0.62 15.77
N LYS A 67 -13.01 -1.51 16.05
CA LYS A 67 -12.90 -2.91 15.62
C LYS A 67 -12.88 -3.06 14.10
N PRO A 68 -13.78 -2.38 13.34
CA PRO A 68 -13.75 -2.45 11.88
C PRO A 68 -12.45 -1.97 11.26
N GLU A 69 -11.82 -0.95 11.83
CA GLU A 69 -10.53 -0.44 11.34
C GLU A 69 -9.41 -1.51 11.47
N ILE A 70 -9.34 -2.19 12.63
CA ILE A 70 -8.40 -3.28 12.85
C ILE A 70 -8.70 -4.47 11.92
N LEU A 71 -9.97 -4.89 11.90
CA LEU A 71 -10.41 -6.04 11.10
C LEU A 71 -10.24 -5.78 9.60
N SER A 72 -10.44 -4.56 9.13
CA SER A 72 -10.27 -4.20 7.72
C SER A 72 -8.84 -4.45 7.24
N LYS A 73 -7.85 -4.14 8.05
CA LYS A 73 -6.43 -4.38 7.75
C LYS A 73 -6.12 -5.88 7.74
N TYR A 74 -6.67 -6.63 8.68
CA TYR A 74 -6.53 -8.09 8.72
C TYR A 74 -7.11 -8.74 7.46
N ILE A 75 -8.34 -8.37 7.08
CA ILE A 75 -9.00 -8.87 5.87
C ILE A 75 -8.21 -8.44 4.62
N TYR A 76 -7.71 -7.20 4.57
CA TYR A 76 -6.95 -6.67 3.46
C TYR A 76 -5.70 -7.52 3.16
N PHE A 77 -4.85 -7.74 4.16
CA PHE A 77 -3.63 -8.51 3.96
C PHE A 77 -3.94 -9.98 3.62
N ASN A 78 -4.98 -10.56 4.21
CA ASN A 78 -5.41 -11.91 3.87
C ASN A 78 -5.89 -11.98 2.41
N LYS A 79 -6.68 -11.00 1.96
CA LYS A 79 -7.13 -10.93 0.56
C LYS A 79 -5.97 -10.71 -0.41
N VAL A 80 -5.04 -9.80 -0.12
CA VAL A 80 -3.84 -9.57 -0.95
C VAL A 80 -3.03 -10.86 -1.08
N TYR A 81 -2.77 -11.55 0.03
CA TYR A 81 -2.08 -12.84 0.01
C TYR A 81 -2.76 -13.85 -0.92
N HIS A 82 -4.09 -14.01 -0.81
CA HIS A 82 -4.83 -14.96 -1.64
C HIS A 82 -4.93 -14.53 -3.11
N ILE A 83 -4.98 -13.22 -3.40
CA ILE A 83 -4.96 -12.69 -4.76
C ILE A 83 -3.62 -13.02 -5.43
N GLU A 84 -2.51 -12.74 -4.74
CA GLU A 84 -1.18 -13.04 -5.29
C GLU A 84 -0.92 -14.56 -5.40
N LEU A 85 -1.36 -15.34 -4.41
CA LEU A 85 -1.23 -16.80 -4.43
C LEU A 85 -1.98 -17.47 -5.60
N LYS A 86 -3.13 -16.91 -5.98
CA LYS A 86 -3.97 -17.42 -7.07
C LYS A 86 -3.71 -16.75 -8.41
N CYS A 87 -2.82 -15.75 -8.43
CA CYS A 87 -2.48 -15.05 -9.66
C CYS A 87 -1.87 -16.03 -10.66
N PRO A 88 -2.41 -16.13 -11.89
CA PRO A 88 -1.92 -17.10 -12.87
C PRO A 88 -0.50 -16.74 -13.35
N ASP A 89 0.31 -17.77 -13.54
CA ASP A 89 1.58 -17.66 -14.27
C ASP A 89 1.28 -17.63 -15.77
N GLY A 90 1.18 -16.44 -16.35
CA GLY A 90 0.78 -16.29 -17.74
C GLY A 90 1.20 -14.96 -18.37
N THR A 91 0.57 -14.65 -19.50
CA THR A 91 0.77 -13.36 -20.18
C THR A 91 0.18 -12.22 -19.35
N ASN A 92 0.66 -10.99 -19.58
CA ASN A 92 0.12 -9.81 -18.90
C ASN A 92 -1.39 -9.67 -19.10
N ASN A 93 -1.93 -10.06 -20.25
CA ASN A 93 -3.37 -10.02 -20.51
C ASN A 93 -4.13 -10.99 -19.59
N CYS A 94 -3.65 -12.21 -19.42
CA CYS A 94 -4.26 -13.17 -18.51
C CYS A 94 -4.25 -12.69 -17.05
N ILE A 95 -3.13 -12.09 -16.61
CA ILE A 95 -3.02 -11.50 -15.27
C ILE A 95 -3.97 -10.31 -15.13
N GLN A 96 -4.07 -9.47 -16.15
CA GLN A 96 -4.98 -8.30 -16.14
C GLN A 96 -6.46 -8.72 -16.08
N GLU A 97 -6.86 -9.73 -16.83
CA GLU A 97 -8.22 -10.28 -16.78
C GLU A 97 -8.53 -10.84 -15.38
N TYR A 98 -7.60 -11.57 -14.79
CA TYR A 98 -7.74 -12.06 -13.42
C TYR A 98 -7.91 -10.94 -12.40
N LEU A 99 -7.05 -9.90 -12.43
CA LEU A 99 -7.12 -8.77 -11.51
C LEU A 99 -8.38 -7.93 -11.72
N SER A 100 -8.84 -7.79 -12.97
CA SER A 100 -10.10 -7.12 -13.30
C SER A 100 -11.31 -7.89 -12.74
N ALA A 101 -11.30 -9.22 -12.81
CA ALA A 101 -12.33 -10.04 -12.20
C ALA A 101 -12.34 -9.91 -10.66
N GLU A 102 -11.18 -9.73 -10.01
CA GLU A 102 -11.13 -9.42 -8.58
C GLU A 102 -11.73 -8.03 -8.26
N LEU A 103 -11.52 -7.01 -9.11
CA LEU A 103 -12.18 -5.69 -8.98
C LEU A 103 -13.71 -5.78 -9.12
N ASP A 104 -14.21 -6.60 -10.04
CA ASP A 104 -15.64 -6.80 -10.23
C ASP A 104 -16.31 -7.40 -8.99
N LYS A 105 -15.62 -8.27 -8.26
CA LYS A 105 -16.12 -8.80 -6.96
C LYS A 105 -16.32 -7.70 -5.93
N LEU A 106 -15.44 -6.67 -5.90
CA LEU A 106 -15.62 -5.53 -5.01
C LEU A 106 -16.87 -4.72 -5.39
N THR A 107 -17.10 -4.51 -6.68
CA THR A 107 -18.29 -3.80 -7.21
C THR A 107 -19.57 -4.56 -6.86
N TYR A 108 -19.57 -5.89 -7.00
CA TYR A 108 -20.69 -6.74 -6.61
C TYR A 108 -21.04 -6.60 -5.14
N PHE A 109 -20.04 -6.59 -4.25
CA PHE A 109 -20.28 -6.37 -2.82
C PHE A 109 -20.97 -5.02 -2.54
N PHE A 110 -20.54 -3.94 -3.20
CA PHE A 110 -21.17 -2.63 -3.04
C PHE A 110 -22.61 -2.61 -3.51
N ARG A 111 -22.91 -3.20 -4.66
CA ARG A 111 -24.29 -3.27 -5.19
C ARG A 111 -25.23 -3.98 -4.22
N ASN A 112 -24.78 -5.06 -3.60
CA ASN A 112 -25.61 -5.83 -2.67
C ASN A 112 -25.74 -5.20 -1.28
N ASN A 113 -24.95 -4.20 -0.94
CA ASN A 113 -24.98 -3.52 0.37
C ASN A 113 -25.13 -2.00 0.23
N ILE A 114 -25.78 -1.52 -0.84
CA ILE A 114 -25.80 -0.10 -1.19
C ILE A 114 -26.44 0.78 -0.12
N GLU A 115 -27.53 0.35 0.50
CA GLU A 115 -28.23 1.10 1.57
C GLU A 115 -27.34 1.25 2.81
N PHE A 116 -26.70 0.15 3.24
CA PHE A 116 -25.79 0.19 4.37
C PHE A 116 -24.54 1.02 4.06
N TYR A 117 -24.03 0.93 2.81
CA TYR A 117 -22.91 1.75 2.37
C TYR A 117 -23.26 3.24 2.39
N GLN A 118 -24.45 3.62 1.93
CA GLN A 118 -24.94 5.00 1.98
C GLN A 118 -25.08 5.48 3.43
N TYR A 119 -25.60 4.63 4.33
CA TYR A 119 -25.70 4.93 5.76
C TYR A 119 -24.32 5.26 6.36
N ILE A 120 -23.32 4.42 6.12
CA ILE A 120 -21.96 4.65 6.63
C ILE A 120 -21.33 5.89 6.00
N ARG A 121 -21.51 6.08 4.69
CA ARG A 121 -20.93 7.22 3.96
C ARG A 121 -21.53 8.57 4.35
N SER A 122 -22.83 8.60 4.66
CA SER A 122 -23.52 9.80 5.12
C SER A 122 -23.27 10.13 6.59
N GLN A 123 -22.49 9.30 7.30
CA GLN A 123 -22.25 9.42 8.75
C GLN A 123 -23.55 9.46 9.57
N SER A 124 -24.59 8.79 9.10
CA SER A 124 -25.88 8.71 9.80
C SER A 124 -25.73 7.96 11.13
N THR A 125 -26.57 8.33 12.11
CA THR A 125 -26.51 7.76 13.47
C THR A 125 -27.83 7.14 13.94
N HIS A 126 -28.94 7.36 13.21
CA HIS A 126 -30.28 6.97 13.62
C HIS A 126 -30.50 5.44 13.77
N LEU A 127 -29.65 4.62 13.17
CA LEU A 127 -29.67 3.16 13.29
C LEU A 127 -28.45 2.58 14.03
N ASP A 128 -27.62 3.41 14.64
CA ASP A 128 -26.39 2.96 15.29
C ASP A 128 -26.68 1.94 16.41
N ASN A 129 -27.71 2.16 17.21
CA ASN A 129 -28.13 1.21 18.25
C ASN A 129 -28.50 -0.15 17.67
N PHE A 130 -29.10 -0.18 16.49
CA PHE A 130 -29.47 -1.41 15.81
C PHE A 130 -28.28 -2.12 15.18
N TYR A 131 -27.36 -1.37 14.56
CA TYR A 131 -26.25 -1.94 13.81
C TYR A 131 -25.04 -2.31 14.69
N PHE A 132 -24.78 -1.57 15.78
CA PHE A 132 -23.51 -1.61 16.47
C PHE A 132 -23.61 -1.92 17.97
N THR A 133 -24.71 -2.52 18.43
CA THR A 133 -24.82 -3.08 19.78
C THR A 133 -25.05 -4.58 19.77
N ARG A 134 -24.47 -5.30 20.73
CA ARG A 134 -24.60 -6.76 20.85
C ARG A 134 -26.01 -7.23 21.19
N LYS A 135 -26.85 -6.36 21.72
CA LYS A 135 -28.25 -6.66 22.10
C LYS A 135 -29.19 -6.85 20.91
N SER A 136 -28.81 -6.35 19.74
CA SER A 136 -29.63 -6.45 18.51
C SER A 136 -29.53 -7.78 17.80
N ILE A 137 -28.67 -8.68 18.23
CA ILE A 137 -28.44 -10.00 17.59
C ILE A 137 -29.61 -10.98 17.78
N GLY A 138 -30.60 -10.63 18.64
CA GLY A 138 -31.77 -11.48 18.90
C GLY A 138 -32.79 -11.63 17.76
N THR A 139 -32.68 -10.90 16.66
CA THR A 139 -33.63 -10.94 15.53
C THR A 139 -32.91 -11.08 14.20
N SER A 140 -32.71 -12.34 13.77
CA SER A 140 -32.61 -12.79 12.37
C SER A 140 -31.53 -12.17 11.46
N THR A 141 -30.31 -11.92 11.92
CA THR A 141 -29.22 -11.76 10.97
C THR A 141 -28.46 -13.08 10.86
N ILE A 142 -28.79 -13.88 9.85
CA ILE A 142 -27.97 -15.05 9.49
C ILE A 142 -26.61 -14.46 9.09
N PRO A 143 -25.50 -14.80 9.81
CA PRO A 143 -24.18 -14.34 9.41
C PRO A 143 -23.91 -14.75 7.97
N SER A 144 -23.40 -13.86 7.14
CA SER A 144 -22.95 -14.29 5.83
C SER A 144 -21.79 -15.29 5.99
N PHE A 145 -21.68 -16.27 5.09
CA PHE A 145 -20.62 -17.27 5.14
C PHE A 145 -19.21 -16.63 5.24
N GLU A 146 -19.02 -15.44 4.66
CA GLU A 146 -17.78 -14.69 4.77
C GLU A 146 -17.55 -14.08 6.16
N SER A 147 -18.61 -13.66 6.88
CA SER A 147 -18.49 -13.11 8.24
C SER A 147 -18.22 -14.20 9.26
N PHE A 148 -18.73 -15.42 9.02
CA PHE A 148 -18.53 -16.58 9.90
C PHE A 148 -17.04 -16.92 10.09
N GLN A 149 -16.21 -16.68 9.09
CA GLN A 149 -14.78 -16.97 9.14
C GLN A 149 -14.03 -16.08 10.15
N TYR A 150 -14.53 -14.87 10.42
CA TYR A 150 -13.86 -13.88 11.28
C TYR A 150 -14.62 -13.59 12.57
N ASP A 151 -15.95 -13.69 12.58
CA ASP A 151 -16.82 -13.17 13.63
C ASP A 151 -18.07 -14.03 13.83
N ALA A 152 -17.90 -15.32 14.14
CA ALA A 152 -19.03 -16.21 14.47
C ALA A 152 -19.60 -16.00 15.89
N ASP A 153 -18.91 -15.23 16.76
CA ASP A 153 -19.25 -15.09 18.15
C ASP A 153 -20.13 -13.85 18.38
N PRO A 154 -21.40 -14.03 18.85
CA PRO A 154 -22.31 -12.93 19.14
C PRO A 154 -21.82 -11.98 20.23
N LEU A 155 -20.89 -12.39 21.09
CA LEU A 155 -20.29 -11.55 22.12
C LEU A 155 -19.19 -10.64 21.55
N PHE A 156 -18.66 -10.99 20.39
CA PHE A 156 -17.58 -10.25 19.74
C PHE A 156 -18.01 -9.56 18.44
N SER A 157 -19.19 -9.85 17.88
CA SER A 157 -19.63 -9.27 16.62
C SER A 157 -21.09 -8.81 16.69
N THR A 158 -21.40 -7.73 15.98
CA THR A 158 -22.77 -7.28 15.70
C THR A 158 -23.24 -7.72 14.31
N GLY A 159 -22.37 -8.39 13.51
CA GLY A 159 -22.61 -8.72 12.12
C GLY A 159 -22.49 -7.53 11.15
N TYR A 160 -22.77 -6.31 11.61
CA TYR A 160 -22.62 -5.10 10.81
C TYR A 160 -21.23 -4.49 10.91
N ASP A 161 -20.51 -4.68 12.00
CA ASP A 161 -19.11 -4.32 12.17
C ASP A 161 -18.22 -4.99 11.14
N TYR A 162 -18.46 -6.28 10.81
CA TYR A 162 -17.81 -6.94 9.68
C TYR A 162 -18.11 -6.25 8.34
N LYS A 163 -19.36 -5.81 8.10
CA LYS A 163 -19.70 -5.10 6.86
C LYS A 163 -18.95 -3.77 6.75
N VAL A 164 -18.80 -3.04 7.87
CA VAL A 164 -17.95 -1.82 7.89
C VAL A 164 -16.51 -2.15 7.56
N ALA A 165 -15.94 -3.17 8.23
CA ALA A 165 -14.58 -3.63 7.96
C ALA A 165 -14.39 -4.01 6.49
N LYS A 166 -15.37 -4.67 5.88
CA LYS A 166 -15.34 -5.04 4.46
C LYS A 166 -15.39 -3.82 3.54
N ILE A 167 -16.19 -2.80 3.86
CA ILE A 167 -16.22 -1.53 3.13
C ILE A 167 -14.85 -0.85 3.16
N LEU A 168 -14.22 -0.78 4.33
CA LEU A 168 -12.89 -0.19 4.50
C LEU A 168 -11.83 -1.00 3.74
N CYS A 169 -11.82 -2.32 3.91
CA CYS A 169 -10.93 -3.23 3.20
C CYS A 169 -11.05 -3.07 1.67
N ASN A 170 -12.27 -3.00 1.14
CA ASN A 170 -12.50 -2.88 -0.30
C ASN A 170 -11.97 -1.56 -0.88
N LYS A 171 -11.93 -0.46 -0.10
CA LYS A 171 -11.27 0.78 -0.52
C LYS A 171 -9.76 0.56 -0.72
N TYR A 172 -9.09 -0.11 0.21
CA TYR A 172 -7.66 -0.42 0.11
C TYR A 172 -7.37 -1.41 -1.03
N LEU A 173 -8.20 -2.47 -1.16
CA LEU A 173 -8.06 -3.46 -2.23
C LEU A 173 -8.26 -2.85 -3.62
N LYS A 174 -9.20 -1.92 -3.78
CA LYS A 174 -9.39 -1.21 -5.05
C LYS A 174 -8.12 -0.51 -5.47
N VAL A 175 -7.53 0.31 -4.61
CA VAL A 175 -6.28 1.03 -4.88
C VAL A 175 -5.14 0.05 -5.20
N TYR A 176 -5.04 -1.04 -4.44
CA TYR A 176 -4.04 -2.08 -4.67
C TYR A 176 -4.17 -2.71 -6.06
N LEU A 177 -5.38 -3.15 -6.44
CA LEU A 177 -5.64 -3.81 -7.73
C LEU A 177 -5.45 -2.84 -8.91
N GLU A 178 -5.93 -1.60 -8.80
CA GLU A 178 -5.72 -0.56 -9.82
C GLU A 178 -4.23 -0.28 -10.05
N ASN A 179 -3.44 -0.13 -8.99
CA ASN A 179 -1.98 0.04 -9.09
C ASN A 179 -1.30 -1.19 -9.69
N ARG A 180 -1.76 -2.39 -9.34
CA ARG A 180 -1.21 -3.64 -9.86
C ARG A 180 -1.46 -3.77 -11.38
N ILE A 181 -2.67 -3.41 -11.83
CA ILE A 181 -3.04 -3.38 -13.26
C ILE A 181 -2.25 -2.30 -14.00
N ALA A 182 -2.15 -1.08 -13.44
CA ALA A 182 -1.38 0.01 -14.04
C ALA A 182 0.09 -0.38 -14.24
N ASN A 183 0.70 -1.04 -13.24
CA ASN A 183 2.08 -1.52 -13.34
C ASN A 183 2.26 -2.62 -14.41
N LEU A 184 1.25 -3.45 -14.69
CA LEU A 184 1.29 -4.40 -15.80
C LEU A 184 1.29 -3.67 -17.15
N ASN A 185 0.51 -2.60 -17.29
CA ASN A 185 0.43 -1.81 -18.52
C ASN A 185 1.71 -0.99 -18.75
N ASN A 186 2.25 -0.35 -17.70
CA ASN A 186 3.52 0.37 -17.77
C ASN A 186 4.68 -0.57 -18.13
N ASN A 187 4.67 -1.83 -17.66
CA ASN A 187 5.64 -2.84 -18.07
C ASN A 187 5.50 -3.26 -19.55
N VAL A 188 4.40 -2.94 -20.23
CA VAL A 188 4.26 -3.16 -21.68
C VAL A 188 4.98 -2.06 -22.46
N GLU A 189 4.90 -0.81 -22.00
CA GLU A 189 5.63 0.30 -22.62
C GLU A 189 7.15 0.21 -22.36
N HIS A 190 7.56 -0.29 -21.18
CA HIS A 190 8.96 -0.59 -20.87
C HIS A 190 9.48 -1.94 -21.40
N LYS A 191 8.63 -2.77 -22.03
CA LYS A 191 9.04 -4.07 -22.62
C LYS A 191 9.89 -3.97 -23.88
N ILE A 192 10.24 -2.78 -24.34
CA ILE A 192 11.25 -2.60 -25.40
C ILE A 192 12.69 -2.89 -24.88
N VAL A 193 12.88 -2.99 -23.56
CA VAL A 193 14.16 -3.44 -22.96
C VAL A 193 13.98 -4.77 -22.24
N LYS A 194 13.58 -5.82 -22.98
CA LYS A 194 13.57 -7.19 -22.43
C LYS A 194 14.94 -7.83 -22.55
N GLY A 195 15.49 -8.18 -21.41
CA GLY A 195 16.67 -9.05 -21.30
C GLY A 195 17.38 -9.00 -19.96
N SER A 196 16.91 -8.23 -18.99
CA SER A 196 17.67 -8.07 -17.77
C SER A 196 16.99 -8.63 -16.53
N LYS A 197 17.62 -9.67 -15.99
CA LYS A 197 17.55 -10.11 -14.58
C LYS A 197 17.99 -9.00 -13.61
N TYR A 198 17.50 -7.76 -13.73
CA TYR A 198 18.01 -6.70 -12.86
C TYR A 198 17.18 -6.61 -11.60
N ARG A 199 17.87 -6.79 -10.45
CA ARG A 199 17.44 -6.33 -9.14
C ARG A 199 17.05 -4.86 -9.26
N THR A 200 16.04 -4.42 -8.52
CA THR A 200 15.69 -3.01 -8.39
C THR A 200 16.97 -2.22 -8.08
N ILE A 201 17.37 -1.35 -9.00
CA ILE A 201 18.57 -0.52 -8.82
C ILE A 201 18.13 0.68 -7.97
N CYS A 202 18.74 0.81 -6.79
CA CYS A 202 18.51 1.96 -5.92
C CYS A 202 19.74 2.87 -5.95
N PHE A 203 19.54 4.15 -6.10
CA PHE A 203 20.60 5.12 -5.94
C PHE A 203 20.90 5.34 -4.46
N THR A 204 22.07 4.92 -3.99
CA THR A 204 22.49 5.01 -2.59
C THR A 204 23.29 6.29 -2.28
N GLY A 205 23.56 7.11 -3.29
CA GLY A 205 24.26 8.38 -3.15
C GLY A 205 23.35 9.50 -2.65
N LYS A 206 23.93 10.70 -2.47
CA LYS A 206 23.17 11.88 -2.09
C LYS A 206 22.22 12.29 -3.22
N LYS A 207 20.99 12.71 -2.89
CA LYS A 207 19.98 13.23 -3.83
C LYS A 207 20.55 14.28 -4.79
N ASN A 208 21.31 15.25 -4.27
CA ASN A 208 21.93 16.29 -5.07
C ASN A 208 22.95 15.79 -6.10
N ALA A 209 23.58 14.64 -5.86
CA ALA A 209 24.49 14.03 -6.81
C ALA A 209 23.73 13.48 -8.03
N LEU A 210 22.56 12.88 -7.82
CA LEU A 210 21.72 12.41 -8.92
C LEU A 210 21.10 13.58 -9.70
N ILE A 211 20.75 14.67 -9.02
CA ILE A 211 20.28 15.91 -9.65
C ILE A 211 21.39 16.52 -10.53
N GLU A 212 22.64 16.60 -10.04
CA GLU A 212 23.79 17.08 -10.80
C GLU A 212 24.01 16.26 -12.08
N LEU A 213 23.96 14.93 -11.98
CA LEU A 213 24.05 14.03 -13.13
C LEU A 213 22.89 14.27 -14.12
N GLY A 214 21.66 14.44 -13.63
CA GLY A 214 20.50 14.68 -14.47
C GLY A 214 20.62 15.97 -15.28
N TYR A 215 21.02 17.06 -14.64
CA TYR A 215 21.28 18.33 -15.34
C TYR A 215 22.40 18.20 -16.37
N ALA A 216 23.48 17.50 -16.06
CA ALA A 216 24.58 17.29 -16.99
C ALA A 216 24.13 16.52 -18.23
N LEU A 217 23.37 15.44 -18.07
CA LEU A 217 22.87 14.61 -19.18
C LEU A 217 21.89 15.36 -20.09
N VAL A 218 20.98 16.17 -19.51
CA VAL A 218 20.09 17.01 -20.33
C VAL A 218 20.87 18.10 -21.05
N SER A 219 21.84 18.73 -20.37
CA SER A 219 22.66 19.80 -20.95
C SER A 219 23.61 19.32 -22.05
N SER A 220 24.00 18.03 -22.05
CA SER A 220 24.84 17.47 -23.12
C SER A 220 24.10 17.34 -24.46
N GLY A 221 22.76 17.33 -24.43
CA GLY A 221 21.94 17.12 -25.63
C GLY A 221 21.87 15.68 -26.14
N ASP A 222 22.49 14.71 -25.43
CA ASP A 222 22.55 13.31 -25.85
C ASP A 222 21.25 12.53 -25.59
N ILE A 223 20.33 13.12 -24.80
CA ILE A 223 19.02 12.52 -24.52
C ILE A 223 17.98 13.05 -25.50
N ASN A 224 17.30 12.14 -26.21
CA ASN A 224 16.27 12.46 -27.23
C ASN A 224 16.71 13.54 -28.24
N HIS A 225 17.98 13.53 -28.63
CA HIS A 225 18.57 14.55 -29.53
C HIS A 225 18.42 16.00 -29.01
N GLY A 226 18.47 16.18 -27.69
CA GLY A 226 18.27 17.46 -27.02
C GLY A 226 16.80 17.87 -26.79
N ASN A 227 15.84 17.04 -27.20
CA ASN A 227 14.40 17.29 -27.11
C ASN A 227 13.80 16.66 -25.85
N ILE A 228 14.24 17.09 -24.68
CA ILE A 228 13.68 16.66 -23.39
C ILE A 228 13.71 17.83 -22.40
N GLU A 229 12.61 18.01 -21.66
CA GLU A 229 12.56 18.97 -20.55
C GLU A 229 13.22 18.38 -19.30
N ILE A 230 13.90 19.24 -18.54
CA ILE A 230 14.56 18.83 -17.28
C ILE A 230 13.57 18.22 -16.29
N LYS A 231 12.34 18.72 -16.25
CA LYS A 231 11.25 18.17 -15.39
C LYS A 231 10.97 16.72 -15.73
N GLU A 232 10.71 16.44 -17.00
CA GLU A 232 10.41 15.09 -17.50
C GLU A 232 11.56 14.12 -17.20
N PHE A 233 12.81 14.57 -17.42
CA PHE A 233 13.97 13.73 -17.17
C PHE A 233 14.18 13.46 -15.66
N MET A 234 13.93 14.45 -14.77
CA MET A 234 14.02 14.24 -13.33
C MET A 234 12.93 13.29 -12.81
N GLU A 235 11.71 13.35 -13.34
CA GLU A 235 10.64 12.40 -13.04
C GLU A 235 11.04 10.97 -13.50
N TYR A 236 11.67 10.85 -14.65
CA TYR A 236 12.19 9.58 -15.17
C TYR A 236 13.31 9.00 -14.27
N LEU A 237 14.30 9.81 -13.88
CA LEU A 237 15.34 9.39 -12.94
C LEU A 237 14.78 9.01 -11.56
N SER A 238 13.79 9.76 -11.07
CA SER A 238 13.07 9.43 -9.83
C SER A 238 12.46 8.04 -9.89
N SER A 239 11.83 7.72 -11.02
CA SER A 239 11.20 6.42 -11.27
C SER A 239 12.23 5.28 -11.36
N ILE A 240 13.32 5.46 -12.10
CA ILE A 240 14.35 4.41 -12.27
C ILE A 240 15.03 4.04 -10.95
N PHE A 241 15.39 5.06 -10.16
CA PHE A 241 16.18 4.87 -8.94
C PHE A 241 15.32 4.82 -7.68
N ASN A 242 14.00 4.87 -7.81
CA ASN A 242 13.04 4.89 -6.72
C ASN A 242 13.39 5.91 -5.62
N ILE A 243 13.70 7.14 -6.04
CA ILE A 243 14.10 8.25 -5.16
C ILE A 243 13.30 9.50 -5.52
N ASP A 244 12.72 10.17 -4.53
CA ASP A 244 12.07 11.47 -4.76
C ASP A 244 13.10 12.57 -5.04
N LEU A 245 13.14 13.06 -6.27
CA LEU A 245 13.98 14.18 -6.69
C LEU A 245 13.27 15.55 -6.62
N GLY A 246 12.10 15.66 -5.98
CA GLY A 246 11.40 16.95 -5.78
C GLY A 246 12.32 18.03 -5.22
N GLY A 247 12.12 19.30 -5.63
CA GLY A 247 13.01 20.42 -5.28
C GLY A 247 14.35 20.44 -6.04
N TYR A 248 14.43 19.73 -7.19
CA TYR A 248 15.64 19.70 -8.02
C TYR A 248 16.06 21.08 -8.55
N TYR A 249 15.12 22.01 -8.72
CA TYR A 249 15.40 23.37 -9.17
C TYR A 249 16.18 24.17 -8.12
N ASP A 250 15.74 24.12 -6.87
CA ASP A 250 16.43 24.78 -5.75
C ASP A 250 17.81 24.15 -5.50
N ALA A 251 17.89 22.81 -5.65
CA ALA A 251 19.15 22.11 -5.54
C ALA A 251 20.15 22.54 -6.65
N TYR A 252 19.67 22.77 -7.87
CA TYR A 252 20.49 23.27 -8.97
C TYR A 252 20.97 24.70 -8.71
N ILE A 253 20.10 25.60 -8.21
CA ILE A 253 20.51 26.96 -7.82
C ILE A 253 21.61 26.90 -6.76
N ALA A 254 21.40 26.08 -5.71
CA ALA A 254 22.40 25.89 -4.67
C ALA A 254 23.74 25.29 -5.17
N MET A 255 23.70 24.47 -6.24
CA MET A 255 24.92 23.95 -6.87
C MET A 255 25.74 25.04 -7.55
N LYS A 256 25.11 26.04 -8.19
CA LYS A 256 25.81 27.16 -8.82
C LYS A 256 26.62 28.00 -7.84
N GLU A 257 26.21 28.06 -6.59
CA GLU A 257 26.86 28.84 -5.53
C GLU A 257 28.04 28.10 -4.86
N ARG A 258 28.24 26.80 -5.18
CA ARG A 258 29.32 26.00 -4.60
C ARG A 258 30.68 26.38 -5.18
N LYS A 259 31.71 26.23 -4.37
CA LYS A 259 33.12 26.38 -4.82
C LYS A 259 33.49 25.37 -5.93
N ASP A 260 32.96 24.14 -5.83
CA ASP A 260 33.05 23.12 -6.85
C ASP A 260 31.62 22.76 -7.31
N GLN A 261 31.23 23.33 -8.44
CA GLN A 261 29.86 23.21 -9.00
C GLN A 261 29.56 21.83 -9.56
N THR A 262 30.59 21.05 -9.93
CA THR A 262 30.53 19.75 -10.58
C THR A 262 31.20 18.64 -9.77
N SER A 263 31.11 18.73 -8.46
CA SER A 263 31.84 17.85 -7.54
C SER A 263 31.52 16.36 -7.73
N TYR A 264 30.28 16.02 -8.07
CA TYR A 264 29.90 14.64 -8.31
C TYR A 264 30.39 14.14 -9.65
N LEU A 265 30.32 14.94 -10.70
CA LEU A 265 30.83 14.59 -12.03
C LEU A 265 32.34 14.41 -11.99
N ASN A 266 33.08 15.28 -11.31
CA ASN A 266 34.53 15.16 -11.10
C ASN A 266 34.87 13.83 -10.41
N ARG A 267 34.13 13.46 -9.37
CA ARG A 267 34.27 12.17 -8.68
C ARG A 267 33.98 10.99 -9.61
N LEU A 268 32.97 11.07 -10.48
CA LEU A 268 32.69 10.01 -11.46
C LEU A 268 33.81 9.82 -12.44
N ILE A 269 34.42 10.92 -12.96
CA ILE A 269 35.55 10.90 -13.85
C ILE A 269 36.74 10.22 -13.17
N GLU A 270 37.06 10.60 -11.93
CA GLU A 270 38.18 9.97 -11.18
C GLU A 270 37.95 8.47 -10.98
N GLN A 271 36.76 8.05 -10.59
CA GLN A 271 36.45 6.63 -10.37
C GLN A 271 36.50 5.83 -11.68
N LEU A 272 36.00 6.37 -12.78
CA LEU A 272 36.03 5.73 -14.07
C LEU A 272 37.50 5.61 -14.58
N THR A 273 38.29 6.68 -14.48
CA THR A 273 39.71 6.69 -14.87
C THR A 273 40.54 5.68 -14.05
N LYS A 274 40.26 5.60 -12.75
CA LYS A 274 40.92 4.62 -11.88
C LYS A 274 40.59 3.19 -12.30
N ARG A 275 39.32 2.88 -12.57
CA ARG A 275 38.89 1.58 -13.04
C ARG A 275 39.56 1.18 -14.37
N MET A 276 39.60 2.11 -15.33
CA MET A 276 40.28 1.85 -16.62
C MET A 276 41.77 1.49 -16.42
N LYS A 277 42.48 2.20 -15.54
CA LYS A 277 43.87 1.89 -15.21
C LYS A 277 44.06 0.54 -14.53
N GLU A 278 43.11 0.15 -13.68
CA GLU A 278 43.13 -1.16 -13.00
C GLU A 278 42.82 -2.33 -13.97
N ASP A 279 41.99 -2.08 -14.99
CA ASP A 279 41.69 -3.08 -16.02
C ASP A 279 42.85 -3.24 -17.02
N ASP A 280 43.60 -2.18 -17.30
CA ASP A 280 44.84 -2.23 -18.14
C ASP A 280 46.02 -2.94 -17.45
N MET A 281 45.95 -3.13 -16.11
CA MET A 281 46.98 -3.81 -15.32
C MET A 281 46.70 -5.31 -15.10
N LYS A 282 45.58 -5.83 -15.61
CA LYS A 282 45.22 -7.25 -15.57
C LYS A 282 45.55 -7.96 -16.88
#